data_c58c60e19525947bbee2af73b8747533
#
_entry.id   c58c60e19525947bbee2af73b8747533
#
_cell.length_a   1.000
_cell.length_b   1.000
_cell.length_c   1.000
_cell.angle_alpha   90.00
_cell.angle_beta   90.00
_cell.angle_gamma   90.00
#
_symmetry.space_group_name_H-M   'P 1'
#
loop_
_entity.id
_entity.type
_entity.pdbx_description
1 polymer ?
#
loop_
_entity_poly.entity_id
_entity_poly.type
_entity_poly.pdbx_seq_one_letter_code
_entity_poly.pdbx_strand_id
1 'polypeptide(L)'
;MNSTLSTCAGILLLLACQNKQVREQLPVQANDNLIGKIERYDPSAILLIDSNARFEVIGEKYTWSEGPVWLPNENALLFSDVPENKIYQWKEGSGTSLYLTPSGYTDTAKRDGENGSNGLALDKNGRLILCQSGDRTVARLNSPLNDPKPAFTILSANYQGKKFNSPNDLVADSKNNIYFTDPIYGLPEGEKDPTRELKFEGVFRISADGQTSLLIDSIPRPNGIALSADEKTLYVASSDADHPRWFAYQLNEAGQVKSGGILLDATEMKSKATVKQGADGFKLDSIGNIYSAGPDGINIISPEGKRLALIRVYGRSCSNCAFNTDKSNLFITADDIVIKLALHPK
;
A
#
# COMPACT_ATOMS: atom_id res chain seq x y z
N MET A 1 -60.96 51.27 5.32
CA MET A 1 -59.83 51.05 6.20
C MET A 1 -59.30 49.64 5.84
N ASN A 2 -58.34 49.59 4.91
CA ASN A 2 -57.79 48.38 4.34
C ASN A 2 -56.38 48.17 4.94
N SER A 3 -56.16 46.97 5.48
CA SER A 3 -54.82 46.51 5.82
C SER A 3 -54.55 45.23 5.05
N THR A 4 -53.67 45.32 4.08
CA THR A 4 -53.12 44.25 3.28
C THR A 4 -52.00 43.54 4.08
N LEU A 5 -52.16 42.24 4.34
CA LEU A 5 -51.09 41.37 4.82
C LEU A 5 -50.31 40.85 3.61
N SER A 6 -49.03 41.18 3.58
CA SER A 6 -48.02 40.63 2.64
C SER A 6 -47.38 39.40 3.26
N THR A 7 -47.54 38.24 2.64
CA THR A 7 -46.86 36.99 2.98
C THR A 7 -45.53 36.93 2.28
N CYS A 8 -44.42 37.05 3.03
CA CYS A 8 -43.08 36.75 2.56
C CYS A 8 -42.84 35.23 2.64
N ALA A 9 -42.72 34.60 1.50
CA ALA A 9 -42.21 33.23 1.39
C ALA A 9 -40.69 33.27 1.52
N GLY A 10 -40.16 32.77 2.62
CA GLY A 10 -38.73 32.56 2.84
C GLY A 10 -38.26 31.31 2.12
N ILE A 11 -37.45 31.48 1.10
CA ILE A 11 -36.71 30.39 0.48
C ILE A 11 -35.53 30.03 1.39
N LEU A 12 -35.61 28.87 2.04
CA LEU A 12 -34.46 28.28 2.76
C LEU A 12 -33.50 27.69 1.72
N LEU A 13 -32.39 28.38 1.45
CA LEU A 13 -31.23 27.78 0.78
C LEU A 13 -30.53 26.87 1.79
N LEU A 14 -30.64 25.58 1.59
CA LEU A 14 -29.79 24.58 2.22
C LEU A 14 -28.42 24.67 1.56
N LEU A 15 -27.48 25.37 2.19
CA LEU A 15 -26.05 25.25 1.89
C LEU A 15 -25.58 23.89 2.37
N ALA A 16 -25.37 22.98 1.44
CA ALA A 16 -24.60 21.77 1.67
C ALA A 16 -23.15 22.17 1.93
N CYS A 17 -22.74 22.18 3.20
CA CYS A 17 -21.33 22.25 3.56
C CYS A 17 -20.65 20.98 3.08
N GLN A 18 -19.96 21.04 1.96
CA GLN A 18 -18.93 20.09 1.60
C GLN A 18 -17.79 20.23 2.61
N ASN A 19 -17.71 19.31 3.55
CA ASN A 19 -16.54 19.13 4.40
C ASN A 19 -15.38 18.65 3.52
N LYS A 20 -14.69 19.57 2.84
CA LYS A 20 -13.28 19.37 2.50
C LYS A 20 -12.57 19.29 3.86
N GLN A 21 -12.18 18.10 4.27
CA GLN A 21 -11.17 17.95 5.31
C GLN A 21 -9.89 18.62 4.79
N VAL A 22 -9.72 19.87 5.17
CA VAL A 22 -8.43 20.55 5.07
C VAL A 22 -7.53 19.79 6.05
N ARG A 23 -6.63 18.96 5.52
CA ARG A 23 -5.54 18.39 6.33
C ARG A 23 -4.75 19.57 6.87
N GLU A 24 -4.88 19.85 8.17
CA GLU A 24 -4.00 20.76 8.89
C GLU A 24 -2.59 20.20 8.79
N GLN A 25 -1.76 20.81 7.95
CA GLN A 25 -0.32 20.63 8.00
C GLN A 25 0.16 21.19 9.33
N LEU A 26 0.55 20.31 10.25
CA LEU A 26 1.22 20.72 11.46
C LEU A 26 2.47 21.52 11.08
N PRO A 27 2.74 22.66 11.74
CA PRO A 27 3.91 23.45 11.44
C PRO A 27 5.18 22.64 11.72
N VAL A 28 5.91 22.31 10.67
CA VAL A 28 7.27 21.77 10.78
C VAL A 28 8.11 22.87 11.40
N GLN A 29 8.52 22.71 12.66
CA GLN A 29 9.56 23.56 13.23
C GLN A 29 10.83 23.36 12.40
N ALA A 30 11.27 24.44 11.80
CA ALA A 30 12.48 24.51 11.00
C ALA A 30 13.72 24.15 11.84
N ASN A 31 14.13 22.88 11.73
CA ASN A 31 15.51 22.47 11.78
C ASN A 31 15.76 21.76 10.45
N ASP A 32 16.38 22.51 9.56
CA ASP A 32 16.54 22.23 8.15
C ASP A 32 17.12 20.83 7.90
N ASN A 33 16.47 20.07 7.02
CA ASN A 33 16.92 18.85 6.32
C ASN A 33 16.80 17.50 7.01
N LEU A 34 16.11 17.32 8.11
CA LEU A 34 15.94 15.98 8.66
C LEU A 34 14.63 15.37 8.17
N ILE A 35 14.70 14.46 7.17
CA ILE A 35 13.54 13.70 6.65
C ILE A 35 13.03 12.72 7.70
N GLY A 36 13.95 12.16 8.50
CA GLY A 36 13.60 11.16 9.51
C GLY A 36 14.77 10.81 10.41
N LYS A 37 14.58 9.81 11.24
CA LYS A 37 15.61 9.23 12.12
C LYS A 37 15.39 7.75 12.35
N ILE A 38 16.43 7.04 12.79
CA ILE A 38 16.36 5.64 13.20
C ILE A 38 16.20 5.55 14.72
N GLU A 39 15.20 4.83 15.18
CA GLU A 39 14.98 4.50 16.59
C GLU A 39 15.07 2.98 16.77
N ARG A 40 15.94 2.53 17.67
CA ARG A 40 16.14 1.12 17.98
C ARG A 40 15.49 0.80 19.31
N TYR A 41 14.67 -0.25 19.34
CA TYR A 41 13.98 -0.72 20.57
C TYR A 41 14.56 -2.04 21.07
N ASP A 42 15.32 -2.74 20.21
CA ASP A 42 16.00 -3.97 20.53
C ASP A 42 17.46 -3.93 20.13
N PRO A 43 18.40 -4.51 20.93
CA PRO A 43 19.82 -4.54 20.59
C PRO A 43 20.13 -5.21 19.25
N SER A 44 19.34 -6.22 18.82
CA SER A 44 19.53 -6.90 17.54
C SER A 44 19.32 -6.00 16.33
N ALA A 45 18.59 -4.89 16.49
CA ALA A 45 18.36 -3.91 15.40
C ALA A 45 19.64 -3.27 14.88
N ILE A 46 20.76 -3.34 15.64
CA ILE A 46 22.05 -2.83 15.16
C ILE A 46 22.54 -3.57 13.90
N LEU A 47 22.14 -4.83 13.74
CA LEU A 47 22.49 -5.66 12.57
C LEU A 47 21.56 -5.43 11.38
N LEU A 48 20.43 -4.72 11.58
CA LEU A 48 19.41 -4.51 10.58
C LEU A 48 19.53 -3.16 9.89
N ILE A 49 19.95 -2.13 10.64
CA ILE A 49 20.02 -0.76 10.14
C ILE A 49 21.03 0.07 10.93
N ASP A 50 21.87 0.82 10.21
CA ASP A 50 22.75 1.81 10.82
C ASP A 50 21.93 3.00 11.37
N SER A 51 22.23 3.42 12.61
CA SER A 51 21.60 4.60 13.21
C SER A 51 21.92 5.91 12.48
N ASN A 52 23.02 5.94 11.72
CA ASN A 52 23.45 7.08 10.92
C ASN A 52 23.05 6.94 9.44
N ALA A 53 22.17 5.99 9.11
CA ALA A 53 21.66 5.81 7.75
C ALA A 53 21.07 7.12 7.22
N ARG A 54 21.46 7.48 5.99
CA ARG A 54 21.02 8.74 5.37
C ARG A 54 19.74 8.53 4.60
N PHE A 55 18.82 9.45 4.80
CA PHE A 55 17.57 9.54 4.04
C PHE A 55 17.81 10.40 2.80
N GLU A 56 17.63 9.82 1.63
CA GLU A 56 17.73 10.48 0.33
C GLU A 56 16.34 10.55 -0.31
N VAL A 57 15.82 11.75 -0.55
CA VAL A 57 14.58 11.92 -1.34
C VAL A 57 14.92 11.73 -2.81
N ILE A 58 14.37 10.68 -3.41
CA ILE A 58 14.64 10.29 -4.81
C ILE A 58 13.49 10.64 -5.75
N GLY A 59 12.36 11.11 -5.21
CA GLY A 59 11.21 11.59 -5.96
C GLY A 59 10.28 12.37 -5.06
N GLU A 60 9.58 13.36 -5.63
CA GLU A 60 8.69 14.26 -4.88
C GLU A 60 7.51 14.75 -5.74
N LYS A 61 6.51 15.34 -5.06
CA LYS A 61 5.30 15.95 -5.67
C LYS A 61 4.31 14.92 -6.20
N TYR A 62 4.25 13.75 -5.58
CA TYR A 62 3.19 12.77 -5.83
C TYR A 62 1.94 13.15 -5.04
N THR A 63 0.80 12.65 -5.46
CA THR A 63 -0.43 12.79 -4.70
C THR A 63 -0.51 11.76 -3.59
N TRP A 64 -0.16 10.51 -3.90
CA TRP A 64 0.00 9.41 -2.96
C TRP A 64 0.88 8.32 -3.56
N SER A 65 2.16 8.28 -3.15
CA SER A 65 3.11 7.27 -3.62
C SER A 65 2.87 5.92 -2.94
N GLU A 66 2.87 4.82 -3.71
CA GLU A 66 2.51 3.47 -3.25
C GLU A 66 3.18 2.37 -4.08
N GLY A 67 2.99 1.13 -3.63
CA GLY A 67 3.27 -0.08 -4.37
C GLY A 67 4.69 -0.22 -4.93
N PRO A 68 5.75 0.09 -4.16
CA PRO A 68 7.09 0.07 -4.71
C PRO A 68 7.54 -1.36 -5.01
N VAL A 69 8.14 -1.56 -6.19
CA VAL A 69 8.75 -2.82 -6.60
C VAL A 69 10.09 -2.57 -7.29
N TRP A 70 11.09 -3.35 -6.91
CA TRP A 70 12.40 -3.30 -7.53
C TRP A 70 12.44 -4.19 -8.77
N LEU A 71 12.97 -3.67 -9.88
CA LEU A 71 13.24 -4.40 -11.13
C LEU A 71 14.71 -4.80 -11.18
N PRO A 72 15.07 -6.05 -10.88
CA PRO A 72 16.47 -6.45 -10.77
C PRO A 72 17.28 -6.28 -12.07
N ASN A 73 16.68 -6.61 -13.20
CA ASN A 73 17.36 -6.56 -14.51
C ASN A 73 17.58 -5.13 -15.03
N GLU A 74 16.67 -4.22 -14.67
CA GLU A 74 16.70 -2.81 -15.05
C GLU A 74 17.44 -1.94 -14.03
N ASN A 75 17.78 -2.52 -12.86
CA ASN A 75 18.32 -1.80 -11.70
C ASN A 75 17.50 -0.54 -11.39
N ALA A 76 16.18 -0.72 -11.27
CA ALA A 76 15.22 0.36 -11.19
C ALA A 76 14.14 0.09 -10.13
N LEU A 77 13.62 1.15 -9.53
CA LEU A 77 12.41 1.11 -8.70
C LEU A 77 11.23 1.54 -9.55
N LEU A 78 10.14 0.78 -9.50
CA LEU A 78 8.82 1.26 -9.90
C LEU A 78 8.00 1.56 -8.66
N PHE A 79 7.10 2.54 -8.76
CA PHE A 79 6.10 2.85 -7.73
C PHE A 79 4.90 3.55 -8.36
N SER A 80 3.74 3.40 -7.75
CA SER A 80 2.48 3.99 -8.16
C SER A 80 2.29 5.39 -7.56
N ASP A 81 1.69 6.31 -8.32
CA ASP A 81 0.97 7.46 -7.80
C ASP A 81 -0.53 7.18 -7.99
N VAL A 82 -1.16 6.66 -6.94
CA VAL A 82 -2.45 5.99 -7.03
C VAL A 82 -3.56 6.93 -7.51
N PRO A 83 -3.74 8.14 -6.95
CA PRO A 83 -4.79 9.05 -7.43
C PRO A 83 -4.57 9.53 -8.87
N GLU A 84 -3.29 9.66 -9.28
CA GLU A 84 -2.90 10.18 -10.58
C GLU A 84 -2.96 9.12 -11.70
N ASN A 85 -3.25 7.87 -11.38
CA ASN A 85 -3.32 6.76 -12.34
C ASN A 85 -2.01 6.56 -13.11
N LYS A 86 -0.89 6.66 -12.39
CA LYS A 86 0.46 6.63 -12.97
C LYS A 86 1.36 5.67 -12.22
N ILE A 87 2.30 5.07 -12.95
CA ILE A 87 3.48 4.42 -12.39
C ILE A 87 4.70 5.24 -12.80
N TYR A 88 5.59 5.49 -11.86
CA TYR A 88 6.89 6.13 -12.08
C TYR A 88 8.01 5.11 -11.97
N GLN A 89 9.12 5.42 -12.64
CA GLN A 89 10.37 4.68 -12.52
C GLN A 89 11.46 5.61 -12.01
N TRP A 90 12.22 5.14 -11.02
CA TRP A 90 13.46 5.77 -10.60
C TRP A 90 14.65 4.89 -10.96
N LYS A 91 15.72 5.51 -11.44
CA LYS A 91 17.03 4.88 -11.66
C LYS A 91 18.13 5.72 -11.06
N GLU A 92 19.14 5.07 -10.48
CA GLU A 92 20.34 5.75 -9.97
C GLU A 92 20.97 6.60 -11.08
N GLY A 93 21.32 7.84 -10.75
CA GLY A 93 21.93 8.80 -11.67
C GLY A 93 21.01 9.40 -12.75
N SER A 94 19.83 8.81 -12.99
CA SER A 94 18.85 9.32 -13.97
C SER A 94 17.65 10.00 -13.32
N GLY A 95 17.42 9.75 -12.01
CA GLY A 95 16.25 10.26 -11.29
C GLY A 95 14.96 9.56 -11.66
N THR A 96 13.84 10.26 -11.45
CA THR A 96 12.48 9.72 -11.63
C THR A 96 11.86 10.19 -12.93
N SER A 97 11.17 9.30 -13.62
CA SER A 97 10.41 9.56 -14.86
C SER A 97 9.08 8.81 -14.86
N LEU A 98 8.11 9.30 -15.64
CA LEU A 98 6.86 8.57 -15.89
C LEU A 98 7.16 7.25 -16.60
N TYR A 99 6.63 6.16 -16.06
CA TYR A 99 6.82 4.82 -16.61
C TYR A 99 5.58 4.32 -17.36
N LEU A 100 4.38 4.47 -16.76
CA LEU A 100 3.15 3.96 -17.35
C LEU A 100 1.94 4.81 -16.94
N THR A 101 1.06 5.08 -17.90
CA THR A 101 -0.27 5.69 -17.70
C THR A 101 -1.20 5.32 -18.86
N PRO A 102 -2.49 4.96 -18.62
CA PRO A 102 -3.08 4.68 -17.32
C PRO A 102 -2.51 3.40 -16.69
N SER A 103 -2.52 3.30 -15.34
CA SER A 103 -1.98 2.16 -14.62
C SER A 103 -3.06 1.27 -13.98
N GLY A 104 -4.19 1.86 -13.57
CA GLY A 104 -5.23 1.17 -12.80
C GLY A 104 -6.64 1.35 -13.35
N TYR A 105 -7.04 2.55 -13.76
CA TYR A 105 -8.31 2.81 -14.40
C TYR A 105 -8.10 3.03 -15.90
N THR A 106 -8.62 2.11 -16.70
CA THR A 106 -8.37 2.08 -18.16
C THR A 106 -9.53 2.62 -18.98
N ASP A 107 -10.68 2.92 -18.34
CA ASP A 107 -11.81 3.57 -19.01
C ASP A 107 -11.56 5.09 -19.18
N THR A 108 -12.32 5.72 -20.07
CA THR A 108 -12.30 7.16 -20.34
C THR A 108 -13.31 7.95 -19.49
N ALA A 109 -14.25 7.29 -18.85
CA ALA A 109 -15.22 7.92 -17.97
C ALA A 109 -14.54 8.54 -16.75
N LYS A 110 -14.98 9.73 -16.34
CA LYS A 110 -14.47 10.31 -15.08
C LYS A 110 -14.89 9.47 -13.88
N ARG A 111 -13.95 9.21 -12.99
CA ARG A 111 -14.15 8.51 -11.74
C ARG A 111 -13.41 9.23 -10.63
N ASP A 112 -14.06 9.35 -9.47
CA ASP A 112 -13.44 9.83 -8.25
C ASP A 112 -12.78 8.67 -7.48
N GLY A 113 -11.93 9.00 -6.51
CA GLY A 113 -11.23 8.03 -5.67
C GLY A 113 -9.88 7.59 -6.22
N GLU A 114 -9.41 6.43 -5.80
CA GLU A 114 -8.13 5.87 -6.23
C GLU A 114 -8.25 5.25 -7.62
N ASN A 115 -7.70 5.93 -8.61
CA ASN A 115 -7.82 5.54 -10.02
C ASN A 115 -6.67 4.65 -10.51
N GLY A 116 -5.49 4.76 -9.91
CA GLY A 116 -4.29 4.06 -10.36
C GLY A 116 -4.20 2.60 -9.95
N SER A 117 -3.08 2.01 -10.36
CA SER A 117 -2.58 0.83 -9.67
C SER A 117 -2.17 1.21 -8.24
N ASN A 118 -2.31 0.28 -7.30
CA ASN A 118 -1.75 0.41 -5.96
C ASN A 118 -0.53 -0.50 -5.85
N GLY A 119 -0.62 -1.71 -5.31
CA GLY A 119 0.48 -2.64 -5.18
C GLY A 119 1.03 -3.13 -6.52
N LEU A 120 2.35 -3.20 -6.61
CA LEU A 120 3.10 -3.76 -7.74
C LEU A 120 3.96 -4.91 -7.24
N ALA A 121 4.07 -5.98 -8.02
CA ALA A 121 4.98 -7.09 -7.76
C ALA A 121 5.50 -7.70 -9.06
N LEU A 122 6.54 -8.53 -8.97
CA LEU A 122 6.96 -9.38 -10.07
C LEU A 122 6.43 -10.80 -9.85
N ASP A 123 5.91 -11.43 -10.89
CA ASP A 123 5.64 -12.86 -10.87
C ASP A 123 6.96 -13.66 -10.98
N LYS A 124 6.93 -14.98 -10.81
CA LYS A 124 8.13 -15.82 -10.88
C LYS A 124 8.88 -15.75 -12.20
N ASN A 125 8.25 -15.24 -13.26
CA ASN A 125 8.84 -15.08 -14.58
C ASN A 125 9.38 -13.65 -14.80
N GLY A 126 9.38 -12.81 -13.75
CA GLY A 126 9.82 -11.43 -13.80
C GLY A 126 8.87 -10.48 -14.52
N ARG A 127 7.58 -10.85 -14.69
CA ARG A 127 6.57 -9.99 -15.32
C ARG A 127 5.87 -9.15 -14.25
N LEU A 128 5.60 -7.89 -14.56
CA LEU A 128 4.89 -6.99 -13.66
C LEU A 128 3.43 -7.41 -13.50
N ILE A 129 3.03 -7.68 -12.26
CA ILE A 129 1.64 -7.86 -11.84
C ILE A 129 1.26 -6.69 -10.93
N LEU A 130 0.01 -6.29 -10.97
CA LEU A 130 -0.45 -5.08 -10.29
C LEU A 130 -1.91 -5.19 -9.83
N CYS A 131 -2.20 -4.57 -8.71
CA CYS A 131 -3.56 -4.31 -8.25
C CYS A 131 -4.06 -3.04 -8.94
N GLN A 132 -5.00 -3.17 -9.86
CA GLN A 132 -5.66 -2.05 -10.53
C GLN A 132 -6.87 -1.61 -9.69
N SER A 133 -6.66 -0.76 -8.67
CA SER A 133 -7.73 -0.32 -7.77
C SER A 133 -8.88 0.34 -8.54
N GLY A 134 -8.55 1.12 -9.57
CA GLY A 134 -9.54 1.79 -10.43
C GLY A 134 -10.43 0.86 -11.21
N ASP A 135 -9.89 -0.14 -11.90
CA ASP A 135 -10.64 -1.15 -12.65
C ASP A 135 -11.18 -2.27 -11.75
N ARG A 136 -10.73 -2.31 -10.49
CA ARG A 136 -11.12 -3.32 -9.50
C ARG A 136 -10.69 -4.73 -9.91
N THR A 137 -9.44 -4.84 -10.40
CA THR A 137 -8.88 -6.10 -10.94
C THR A 137 -7.45 -6.33 -10.44
N VAL A 138 -7.02 -7.58 -10.52
CA VAL A 138 -5.60 -7.93 -10.50
C VAL A 138 -5.19 -8.23 -11.93
N ALA A 139 -4.13 -7.60 -12.40
CA ALA A 139 -3.71 -7.66 -13.80
C ALA A 139 -2.22 -7.93 -13.94
N ARG A 140 -1.82 -8.29 -15.13
CA ARG A 140 -0.43 -8.44 -15.55
C ARG A 140 -0.16 -7.55 -16.76
N LEU A 141 0.96 -6.81 -16.70
CA LEU A 141 1.42 -6.03 -17.84
C LEU A 141 1.90 -6.97 -18.96
N ASN A 142 1.47 -6.74 -20.19
CA ASN A 142 1.83 -7.56 -21.36
C ASN A 142 3.02 -7.04 -22.14
N SER A 143 3.32 -5.72 -22.03
CA SER A 143 4.47 -5.11 -22.69
C SER A 143 5.79 -5.44 -21.97
N PRO A 144 6.93 -5.39 -22.67
CA PRO A 144 8.24 -5.48 -22.04
C PRO A 144 8.45 -4.39 -20.99
N LEU A 145 9.19 -4.71 -19.90
CA LEU A 145 9.43 -3.75 -18.81
C LEU A 145 10.28 -2.55 -19.24
N ASN A 146 11.09 -2.68 -20.28
CA ASN A 146 11.92 -1.61 -20.84
C ASN A 146 11.22 -0.78 -21.95
N ASP A 147 10.02 -1.19 -22.39
CA ASP A 147 9.16 -0.45 -23.33
C ASP A 147 7.68 -0.60 -22.88
N PRO A 148 7.31 -0.01 -21.73
CA PRO A 148 5.99 -0.23 -21.12
C PRO A 148 4.89 0.45 -21.95
N LYS A 149 3.79 -0.29 -22.12
CA LYS A 149 2.54 0.19 -22.73
C LYS A 149 1.36 -0.27 -21.90
N PRO A 150 0.29 0.49 -21.74
CA PRO A 150 -0.84 0.14 -20.91
C PRO A 150 -1.70 -0.95 -21.58
N ALA A 151 -1.12 -2.13 -21.76
CA ALA A 151 -1.74 -3.33 -22.27
C ALA A 151 -1.68 -4.41 -21.20
N PHE A 152 -2.85 -4.90 -20.75
CA PHE A 152 -2.96 -5.76 -19.60
C PHE A 152 -3.69 -7.08 -19.94
N THR A 153 -3.28 -8.14 -19.26
CA THR A 153 -4.08 -9.36 -19.10
C THR A 153 -4.71 -9.33 -17.72
N ILE A 154 -6.03 -9.33 -17.66
CA ILE A 154 -6.75 -9.45 -16.39
C ILE A 154 -6.58 -10.88 -15.87
N LEU A 155 -6.03 -11.00 -14.67
CA LEU A 155 -5.82 -12.27 -13.97
C LEU A 155 -7.02 -12.63 -13.10
N SER A 156 -7.65 -11.61 -12.49
CA SER A 156 -8.92 -11.77 -11.79
C SER A 156 -9.65 -10.43 -11.71
N ALA A 157 -10.99 -10.46 -11.92
CA ALA A 157 -11.86 -9.27 -11.88
C ALA A 157 -13.04 -9.44 -10.91
N ASN A 158 -13.26 -10.63 -10.38
CA ASN A 158 -14.41 -10.90 -9.53
C ASN A 158 -14.20 -12.16 -8.67
N TYR A 159 -15.03 -12.27 -7.64
CA TYR A 159 -15.19 -13.48 -6.85
C TYR A 159 -16.67 -13.87 -6.85
N GLN A 160 -16.99 -15.10 -7.31
CA GLN A 160 -18.36 -15.62 -7.44
C GLN A 160 -19.29 -14.68 -8.24
N GLY A 161 -18.77 -14.10 -9.33
CA GLY A 161 -19.51 -13.19 -10.20
C GLY A 161 -19.68 -11.76 -9.66
N LYS A 162 -19.15 -11.44 -8.49
CA LYS A 162 -19.18 -10.10 -7.89
C LYS A 162 -17.83 -9.43 -8.04
N LYS A 163 -17.80 -8.18 -8.51
CA LYS A 163 -16.59 -7.38 -8.60
C LYS A 163 -15.93 -7.20 -7.25
N PHE A 164 -14.58 -7.20 -7.23
CA PHE A 164 -13.80 -6.84 -6.05
C PHE A 164 -14.13 -5.42 -5.58
N ASN A 165 -13.75 -5.09 -4.35
CA ASN A 165 -13.87 -3.72 -3.83
C ASN A 165 -12.83 -2.81 -4.50
N SER A 166 -11.56 -3.01 -4.19
CA SER A 166 -10.43 -2.32 -4.82
C SER A 166 -9.14 -3.06 -4.45
N PRO A 167 -8.68 -4.03 -5.25
CA PRO A 167 -7.44 -4.73 -4.98
C PRO A 167 -6.31 -3.77 -4.65
N ASN A 168 -5.58 -4.05 -3.54
CA ASN A 168 -4.64 -3.08 -2.95
C ASN A 168 -3.19 -3.55 -3.03
N ASP A 169 -2.78 -4.60 -2.33
CA ASP A 169 -1.41 -5.12 -2.39
C ASP A 169 -1.38 -6.60 -2.77
N LEU A 170 -0.25 -7.09 -3.28
CA LEU A 170 -0.15 -8.45 -3.80
C LEU A 170 1.25 -9.03 -3.68
N VAL A 171 1.32 -10.36 -3.62
CA VAL A 171 2.55 -11.14 -3.67
C VAL A 171 2.34 -12.41 -4.49
N ALA A 172 3.35 -12.84 -5.26
CA ALA A 172 3.35 -14.10 -5.98
C ALA A 172 4.25 -15.12 -5.28
N ASP A 173 3.82 -16.41 -5.25
CA ASP A 173 4.65 -17.51 -4.81
C ASP A 173 5.50 -18.12 -5.94
N SER A 174 6.39 -19.05 -5.62
CA SER A 174 7.26 -19.75 -6.57
C SER A 174 6.50 -20.61 -7.58
N LYS A 175 5.23 -20.92 -7.31
CA LYS A 175 4.34 -21.67 -8.20
C LYS A 175 3.47 -20.75 -9.06
N ASN A 176 3.66 -19.42 -8.94
CA ASN A 176 2.89 -18.39 -9.65
C ASN A 176 1.43 -18.27 -9.20
N ASN A 177 1.13 -18.68 -7.98
CA ASN A 177 -0.11 -18.25 -7.35
C ASN A 177 0.08 -16.82 -6.84
N ILE A 178 -0.99 -16.02 -6.88
CA ILE A 178 -0.97 -14.62 -6.47
C ILE A 178 -1.90 -14.46 -5.28
N TYR A 179 -1.41 -13.89 -4.21
CA TYR A 179 -2.18 -13.54 -3.03
C TYR A 179 -2.37 -12.04 -3.03
N PHE A 180 -3.57 -11.54 -2.75
CA PHE A 180 -3.85 -10.11 -2.77
C PHE A 180 -4.93 -9.74 -1.75
N THR A 181 -4.92 -8.46 -1.38
CA THR A 181 -5.89 -7.85 -0.47
C THR A 181 -6.90 -7.00 -1.24
N ASP A 182 -8.15 -6.97 -0.75
CA ASP A 182 -9.26 -6.26 -1.40
C ASP A 182 -10.05 -5.40 -0.40
N PRO A 183 -9.43 -4.30 0.10
CA PRO A 183 -10.12 -3.31 0.92
C PRO A 183 -10.99 -2.40 0.06
N ILE A 184 -11.69 -1.44 0.72
CA ILE A 184 -12.63 -0.53 0.05
C ILE A 184 -12.05 0.84 -0.32
N TYR A 185 -10.73 1.05 -0.25
CA TYR A 185 -10.12 2.38 -0.42
C TYR A 185 -10.37 3.00 -1.80
N GLY A 186 -10.40 2.17 -2.85
CA GLY A 186 -10.70 2.62 -4.20
C GLY A 186 -12.18 2.86 -4.49
N LEU A 187 -13.09 2.62 -3.54
CA LEU A 187 -14.50 2.96 -3.66
C LEU A 187 -14.75 4.39 -3.18
N PRO A 188 -15.22 5.32 -4.03
CA PRO A 188 -15.36 6.74 -3.66
C PRO A 188 -16.18 7.00 -2.39
N GLU A 189 -17.23 6.21 -2.16
CA GLU A 189 -18.09 6.32 -0.98
C GLU A 189 -17.82 5.22 0.07
N GLY A 190 -16.72 4.48 -0.09
CA GLY A 190 -16.27 3.44 0.84
C GLY A 190 -17.33 2.36 1.05
N GLU A 191 -17.72 2.11 2.30
CA GLU A 191 -18.71 1.08 2.64
C GLU A 191 -20.10 1.32 2.04
N LYS A 192 -20.43 2.57 1.79
CA LYS A 192 -21.75 3.00 1.27
C LYS A 192 -21.77 3.13 -0.25
N ASP A 193 -20.63 2.85 -0.90
CA ASP A 193 -20.53 2.97 -2.34
C ASP A 193 -21.58 2.10 -3.05
N PRO A 194 -22.43 2.69 -3.92
CA PRO A 194 -23.50 1.96 -4.57
C PRO A 194 -22.99 0.88 -5.53
N THR A 195 -21.74 0.99 -5.98
CA THR A 195 -21.11 0.00 -6.87
C THR A 195 -20.46 -1.16 -6.11
N ARG A 196 -20.46 -1.12 -4.76
CA ARG A 196 -19.90 -2.18 -3.93
C ARG A 196 -20.73 -3.45 -4.00
N GLU A 197 -20.17 -4.49 -4.63
CA GLU A 197 -20.85 -5.78 -4.81
C GLU A 197 -20.49 -6.78 -3.70
N LEU A 198 -19.19 -6.91 -3.33
CA LEU A 198 -18.74 -7.69 -2.17
C LEU A 198 -19.03 -6.92 -0.89
N LYS A 199 -19.80 -7.52 0.03
CA LYS A 199 -20.19 -6.87 1.30
C LYS A 199 -19.21 -7.11 2.44
N PHE A 200 -18.05 -7.68 2.13
CA PHE A 200 -16.91 -7.89 3.01
C PHE A 200 -15.64 -7.39 2.31
N GLU A 201 -14.59 -7.23 3.07
CA GLU A 201 -13.23 -7.01 2.58
C GLU A 201 -12.48 -8.33 2.70
N GLY A 202 -11.60 -8.65 1.75
CA GLY A 202 -11.05 -10.00 1.68
C GLY A 202 -9.56 -10.07 1.42
N VAL A 203 -8.98 -11.20 1.80
CA VAL A 203 -7.69 -11.69 1.32
C VAL A 203 -7.97 -12.86 0.40
N PHE A 204 -7.47 -12.77 -0.83
CA PHE A 204 -7.76 -13.74 -1.88
C PHE A 204 -6.49 -14.38 -2.42
N ARG A 205 -6.66 -15.52 -3.10
CA ARG A 205 -5.61 -16.19 -3.86
C ARG A 205 -6.11 -16.48 -5.27
N ILE A 206 -5.31 -16.13 -6.26
CA ILE A 206 -5.46 -16.57 -7.66
C ILE A 206 -4.47 -17.72 -7.84
N SER A 207 -4.95 -18.92 -8.16
CA SER A 207 -4.09 -20.05 -8.47
C SER A 207 -3.44 -19.91 -9.85
N ALA A 208 -2.36 -20.64 -10.09
CA ALA A 208 -1.62 -20.58 -11.36
C ALA A 208 -2.48 -20.92 -12.60
N ASP A 209 -3.59 -21.65 -12.42
CA ASP A 209 -4.60 -21.94 -13.43
C ASP A 209 -5.71 -20.88 -13.54
N GLY A 210 -5.61 -19.78 -12.78
CA GLY A 210 -6.50 -18.61 -12.85
C GLY A 210 -7.75 -18.69 -11.96
N GLN A 211 -7.88 -19.71 -11.09
CA GLN A 211 -9.03 -19.77 -10.19
C GLN A 211 -8.83 -18.85 -8.97
N THR A 212 -9.83 -18.04 -8.67
CA THR A 212 -9.81 -17.15 -7.48
C THR A 212 -10.54 -17.79 -6.31
N SER A 213 -9.88 -17.82 -5.17
CA SER A 213 -10.44 -18.31 -3.90
C SER A 213 -10.30 -17.27 -2.80
N LEU A 214 -11.30 -17.20 -1.92
CA LEU A 214 -11.25 -16.41 -0.69
C LEU A 214 -10.45 -17.17 0.36
N LEU A 215 -9.51 -16.51 1.00
CA LEU A 215 -8.72 -17.06 2.10
C LEU A 215 -9.18 -16.55 3.46
N ILE A 216 -9.44 -15.24 3.58
CA ILE A 216 -9.81 -14.57 4.83
C ILE A 216 -10.78 -13.44 4.51
N ASP A 217 -11.86 -13.31 5.29
CA ASP A 217 -12.89 -12.25 5.19
C ASP A 217 -13.12 -11.52 6.51
N SER A 218 -12.27 -11.78 7.51
CA SER A 218 -12.42 -11.28 8.88
C SER A 218 -11.41 -10.19 9.26
N ILE A 219 -10.53 -9.78 8.35
CA ILE A 219 -9.58 -8.69 8.55
C ILE A 219 -10.21 -7.40 8.02
N PRO A 220 -10.50 -6.40 8.87
CA PRO A 220 -10.96 -5.10 8.41
C PRO A 220 -9.79 -4.35 7.74
N ARG A 221 -10.06 -3.68 6.64
CA ARG A 221 -9.06 -2.89 5.90
C ARG A 221 -7.77 -3.68 5.63
N PRO A 222 -7.83 -4.92 5.06
CA PRO A 222 -6.64 -5.67 4.71
C PRO A 222 -5.82 -4.87 3.69
N ASN A 223 -4.49 -4.75 3.93
CA ASN A 223 -3.62 -3.88 3.15
C ASN A 223 -2.37 -4.65 2.73
N GLY A 224 -1.19 -4.35 3.26
CA GLY A 224 0.04 -5.03 2.92
C GLY A 224 -0.06 -6.55 3.05
N ILE A 225 0.61 -7.27 2.15
CA ILE A 225 0.61 -8.74 2.11
C ILE A 225 1.98 -9.27 1.69
N ALA A 226 2.46 -10.32 2.35
CA ALA A 226 3.70 -10.99 1.97
C ALA A 226 3.70 -12.46 2.38
N LEU A 227 4.56 -13.25 1.74
CA LEU A 227 4.83 -14.64 2.09
C LEU A 227 6.20 -14.76 2.77
N SER A 228 6.32 -15.66 3.74
CA SER A 228 7.63 -16.07 4.26
C SER A 228 8.51 -16.68 3.16
N ALA A 229 9.82 -16.71 3.36
CA ALA A 229 10.76 -17.25 2.37
C ALA A 229 10.51 -18.73 2.01
N ASP A 230 9.93 -19.50 2.94
CA ASP A 230 9.53 -20.90 2.72
C ASP A 230 8.07 -21.03 2.19
N GLU A 231 7.41 -19.89 1.95
CA GLU A 231 6.03 -19.78 1.44
C GLU A 231 4.95 -20.46 2.31
N LYS A 232 5.28 -20.74 3.59
CA LYS A 232 4.35 -21.41 4.50
C LYS A 232 3.58 -20.47 5.42
N THR A 233 4.02 -19.21 5.53
CA THR A 233 3.34 -18.18 6.32
C THR A 233 2.92 -17.03 5.43
N LEU A 234 1.64 -16.69 5.48
CA LEU A 234 1.06 -15.50 4.87
C LEU A 234 0.94 -14.42 5.95
N TYR A 235 1.60 -13.30 5.73
CA TYR A 235 1.46 -12.11 6.58
C TYR A 235 0.51 -11.12 5.92
N VAL A 236 -0.35 -10.48 6.72
CA VAL A 236 -1.29 -9.46 6.28
C VAL A 236 -1.30 -8.30 7.26
N ALA A 237 -1.23 -7.08 6.76
CA ALA A 237 -1.46 -5.87 7.54
C ALA A 237 -2.93 -5.46 7.49
N SER A 238 -3.42 -4.89 8.58
CA SER A 238 -4.74 -4.26 8.67
C SER A 238 -4.58 -2.79 9.00
N SER A 239 -5.06 -1.93 8.10
CA SER A 239 -5.08 -0.48 8.31
C SER A 239 -6.31 0.00 9.08
N ASP A 240 -6.95 -0.88 9.86
CA ASP A 240 -8.10 -0.52 10.68
C ASP A 240 -7.86 0.76 11.47
N ALA A 241 -8.85 1.65 11.45
CA ALA A 241 -8.68 2.97 12.05
C ALA A 241 -8.52 2.94 13.57
N ASP A 242 -9.15 1.99 14.23
CA ASP A 242 -9.15 1.86 15.69
C ASP A 242 -8.15 0.82 16.16
N HIS A 243 -8.00 -0.27 15.41
CA HIS A 243 -7.21 -1.45 15.79
C HIS A 243 -6.26 -1.91 14.66
N PRO A 244 -5.24 -1.11 14.27
CA PRO A 244 -4.27 -1.53 13.29
C PRO A 244 -3.46 -2.73 13.79
N ARG A 245 -3.26 -3.73 12.92
CA ARG A 245 -2.65 -5.02 13.30
C ARG A 245 -1.84 -5.61 12.17
N TRP A 246 -0.90 -6.45 12.53
CA TRP A 246 -0.29 -7.41 11.63
C TRP A 246 -0.75 -8.81 12.01
N PHE A 247 -1.02 -9.63 11.01
CA PHE A 247 -1.46 -11.01 11.15
C PHE A 247 -0.45 -11.94 10.52
N ALA A 248 -0.35 -13.17 11.05
CA ALA A 248 0.44 -14.26 10.49
C ALA A 248 -0.43 -15.52 10.41
N TYR A 249 -0.54 -16.10 9.23
CA TYR A 249 -1.34 -17.29 8.97
C TYR A 249 -0.48 -18.40 8.35
N GLN A 250 -0.55 -19.59 8.93
CA GLN A 250 0.06 -20.78 8.35
C GLN A 250 -0.76 -21.27 7.17
N LEU A 251 -0.09 -21.51 6.05
CA LEU A 251 -0.69 -22.09 4.85
C LEU A 251 -0.47 -23.60 4.82
N ASN A 252 -1.44 -24.31 4.24
CA ASN A 252 -1.27 -25.72 3.84
C ASN A 252 -0.58 -25.81 2.46
N GLU A 253 -0.30 -27.01 1.99
CA GLU A 253 0.34 -27.27 0.68
C GLU A 253 -0.48 -26.77 -0.51
N ALA A 254 -1.80 -26.60 -0.36
CA ALA A 254 -2.70 -26.04 -1.36
C ALA A 254 -2.73 -24.48 -1.31
N GLY A 255 -1.96 -23.84 -0.43
CA GLY A 255 -1.94 -22.38 -0.25
C GLY A 255 -3.19 -21.82 0.42
N GLN A 256 -3.91 -22.64 1.18
CA GLN A 256 -5.08 -22.22 1.97
C GLN A 256 -4.68 -22.00 3.43
N VAL A 257 -5.36 -21.10 4.12
CA VAL A 257 -5.14 -20.84 5.53
C VAL A 257 -5.51 -22.06 6.37
N LYS A 258 -4.57 -22.51 7.20
CA LYS A 258 -4.74 -23.62 8.14
C LYS A 258 -4.98 -23.11 9.56
N SER A 259 -4.22 -22.14 9.99
CA SER A 259 -4.26 -21.55 11.34
C SER A 259 -3.54 -20.20 11.34
N GLY A 260 -3.71 -19.42 12.38
CA GLY A 260 -3.02 -18.13 12.54
C GLY A 260 -3.89 -17.10 13.25
N GLY A 261 -3.44 -15.87 13.27
CA GLY A 261 -4.11 -14.77 13.92
C GLY A 261 -3.23 -13.54 14.05
N ILE A 262 -3.51 -12.71 15.05
CA ILE A 262 -2.78 -11.47 15.31
C ILE A 262 -1.33 -11.80 15.67
N LEU A 263 -0.39 -11.24 14.92
CA LEU A 263 1.04 -11.25 15.20
C LEU A 263 1.43 -10.10 16.13
N LEU A 264 0.94 -8.89 15.82
CA LEU A 264 1.20 -7.69 16.61
C LEU A 264 0.01 -6.74 16.51
N ASP A 265 -0.48 -6.27 17.66
CA ASP A 265 -1.48 -5.21 17.75
C ASP A 265 -0.77 -3.86 17.90
N ALA A 266 -1.04 -2.93 16.97
CA ALA A 266 -0.43 -1.61 16.94
C ALA A 266 -1.31 -0.51 17.55
N THR A 267 -2.42 -0.83 18.19
CA THR A 267 -3.36 0.14 18.77
C THR A 267 -2.66 1.10 19.71
N GLU A 268 -1.85 0.57 20.64
CA GLU A 268 -1.09 1.40 21.57
C GLU A 268 0.00 2.23 20.87
N MET A 269 0.70 1.63 19.89
CA MET A 269 1.72 2.36 19.11
C MET A 269 1.09 3.54 18.39
N LYS A 270 -0.05 3.33 17.72
CA LYS A 270 -0.78 4.38 17.01
C LYS A 270 -1.28 5.49 17.96
N SER A 271 -1.77 5.12 19.15
CA SER A 271 -2.26 6.11 20.13
C SER A 271 -1.18 7.09 20.57
N LYS A 272 0.08 6.64 20.64
CA LYS A 272 1.26 7.42 21.03
C LYS A 272 2.00 8.07 19.85
N ALA A 273 1.66 7.72 18.63
CA ALA A 273 2.32 8.20 17.44
C ALA A 273 1.99 9.67 17.13
N THR A 274 2.93 10.36 16.51
CA THR A 274 2.73 11.69 15.93
C THR A 274 1.98 11.57 14.60
N VAL A 275 2.43 10.66 13.73
CA VAL A 275 1.74 10.28 12.50
C VAL A 275 0.89 9.06 12.79
N LYS A 276 -0.41 9.28 12.98
CA LYS A 276 -1.39 8.26 13.37
C LYS A 276 -1.95 7.52 12.16
N GLN A 277 -1.15 6.65 11.56
CA GLN A 277 -1.61 5.77 10.49
C GLN A 277 -1.82 4.33 10.96
N GLY A 278 -2.51 3.52 10.16
CA GLY A 278 -2.65 2.08 10.35
C GLY A 278 -1.41 1.31 9.92
N ALA A 279 -1.43 0.00 10.06
CA ALA A 279 -0.47 -0.88 9.44
C ALA A 279 -0.76 -0.95 7.95
N ASP A 280 0.25 -0.73 7.10
CA ASP A 280 0.11 -0.56 5.65
C ASP A 280 1.01 -1.54 4.89
N GLY A 281 1.48 -1.18 3.71
CA GLY A 281 2.35 -2.03 2.89
C GLY A 281 3.66 -2.42 3.59
N PHE A 282 4.21 -3.59 3.25
CA PHE A 282 5.43 -4.09 3.87
C PHE A 282 6.18 -5.09 3.00
N LYS A 283 7.44 -5.34 3.35
CA LYS A 283 8.29 -6.39 2.76
C LYS A 283 9.07 -7.11 3.85
N LEU A 284 9.54 -8.33 3.54
CA LEU A 284 10.35 -9.15 4.44
C LEU A 284 11.83 -9.12 4.05
N ASP A 285 12.72 -9.08 5.05
CA ASP A 285 14.13 -9.34 4.83
C ASP A 285 14.42 -10.85 4.66
N SER A 286 15.69 -11.23 4.54
CA SER A 286 16.10 -12.62 4.29
C SER A 286 15.91 -13.54 5.50
N ILE A 287 15.76 -12.99 6.70
CA ILE A 287 15.56 -13.74 7.95
C ILE A 287 14.13 -13.62 8.47
N GLY A 288 13.23 -12.97 7.69
CA GLY A 288 11.81 -12.89 7.97
C GLY A 288 11.39 -11.70 8.82
N ASN A 289 12.26 -10.73 9.10
CA ASN A 289 11.80 -9.49 9.71
C ASN A 289 10.92 -8.72 8.75
N ILE A 290 9.85 -8.15 9.27
CA ILE A 290 8.83 -7.38 8.56
C ILE A 290 9.23 -5.91 8.63
N TYR A 291 9.45 -5.28 7.47
CA TYR A 291 9.63 -3.83 7.33
C TYR A 291 8.31 -3.26 6.86
N SER A 292 7.53 -2.72 7.77
CA SER A 292 6.15 -2.31 7.50
C SER A 292 5.92 -0.83 7.74
N ALA A 293 5.27 -0.21 6.78
CA ALA A 293 4.61 1.06 7.01
C ALA A 293 3.58 0.92 8.13
N GLY A 294 3.52 1.95 8.98
CA GLY A 294 2.67 1.95 10.16
C GLY A 294 2.88 3.22 10.99
N PRO A 295 2.46 3.24 12.25
CA PRO A 295 2.56 4.44 13.07
C PRO A 295 3.97 5.03 13.06
N ASP A 296 4.09 6.31 12.70
CA ASP A 296 5.31 7.12 12.66
C ASP A 296 6.36 6.73 11.59
N GLY A 297 6.12 5.77 10.69
CA GLY A 297 7.09 5.42 9.66
C GLY A 297 7.15 3.92 9.36
N ILE A 298 8.34 3.41 9.03
CA ILE A 298 8.54 1.97 8.80
C ILE A 298 8.94 1.28 10.10
N ASN A 299 8.09 0.38 10.57
CA ASN A 299 8.33 -0.44 11.75
C ASN A 299 9.04 -1.73 11.35
N ILE A 300 10.17 -2.05 12.00
CA ILE A 300 10.86 -3.32 11.82
C ILE A 300 10.40 -4.26 12.93
N ILE A 301 9.77 -5.37 12.53
CA ILE A 301 9.12 -6.32 13.43
C ILE A 301 9.71 -7.71 13.18
N SER A 302 10.06 -8.44 14.25
CA SER A 302 10.54 -9.82 14.11
C SER A 302 9.43 -10.79 13.69
N PRO A 303 9.78 -11.98 13.18
CA PRO A 303 8.79 -13.01 12.85
C PRO A 303 7.87 -13.41 14.02
N GLU A 304 8.32 -13.18 15.27
CA GLU A 304 7.56 -13.46 16.51
C GLU A 304 6.68 -12.27 16.93
N GLY A 305 6.65 -11.17 16.16
CA GLY A 305 5.84 -9.99 16.46
C GLY A 305 6.47 -8.98 17.42
N LYS A 306 7.79 -9.05 17.65
CA LYS A 306 8.49 -8.07 18.47
C LYS A 306 8.93 -6.87 17.63
N ARG A 307 8.59 -5.66 18.04
CA ARG A 307 9.08 -4.43 17.41
C ARG A 307 10.57 -4.25 17.74
N LEU A 308 11.41 -4.22 16.69
CA LEU A 308 12.87 -4.12 16.81
C LEU A 308 13.36 -2.69 16.63
N ALA A 309 12.83 -1.99 15.65
CA ALA A 309 13.21 -0.60 15.33
C ALA A 309 12.07 0.16 14.64
N LEU A 310 12.27 1.46 14.51
CA LEU A 310 11.45 2.37 13.70
C LEU A 310 12.36 3.23 12.83
N ILE A 311 12.08 3.23 11.54
CA ILE A 311 12.57 4.22 10.60
C ILE A 311 11.50 5.32 10.59
N ARG A 312 11.65 6.30 11.45
CA ARG A 312 10.72 7.41 11.57
C ARG A 312 10.84 8.33 10.37
N VAL A 313 9.71 8.64 9.74
CA VAL A 313 9.61 9.67 8.69
C VAL A 313 8.77 10.82 9.23
N TYR A 314 9.33 12.03 9.23
CA TYR A 314 8.66 13.17 9.85
C TYR A 314 7.56 13.74 8.97
N GLY A 315 6.39 13.94 9.59
CA GLY A 315 5.26 14.66 9.00
C GLY A 315 4.58 13.96 7.80
N ARG A 316 4.95 12.72 7.50
CA ARG A 316 4.39 11.94 6.38
C ARG A 316 3.94 10.57 6.79
N SER A 317 2.86 10.11 6.20
CA SER A 317 2.42 8.72 6.29
C SER A 317 3.22 7.86 5.31
N CYS A 318 3.95 6.87 5.81
CA CYS A 318 4.56 5.87 4.95
C CYS A 318 3.48 4.90 4.46
N SER A 319 3.47 4.61 3.16
CA SER A 319 2.50 3.69 2.57
C SER A 319 3.06 2.27 2.41
N ASN A 320 4.30 2.14 1.91
CA ASN A 320 4.90 0.84 1.61
C ASN A 320 6.43 0.95 1.55
N CYS A 321 7.12 -0.16 1.27
CA CYS A 321 8.56 -0.16 1.02
C CYS A 321 8.98 -1.27 0.04
N ALA A 322 10.20 -1.17 -0.49
CA ALA A 322 10.82 -2.21 -1.29
C ALA A 322 12.33 -2.27 -1.04
N PHE A 323 12.92 -3.46 -1.14
CA PHE A 323 14.37 -3.62 -1.15
C PHE A 323 14.90 -3.68 -2.58
N ASN A 324 16.14 -3.24 -2.79
CA ASN A 324 16.87 -3.63 -3.99
C ASN A 324 17.32 -5.10 -3.90
N THR A 325 17.95 -5.61 -4.97
CA THR A 325 18.29 -7.04 -5.12
C THR A 325 19.14 -7.60 -3.98
N ASP A 326 20.15 -6.87 -3.53
CA ASP A 326 21.07 -7.29 -2.46
C ASP A 326 20.61 -6.85 -1.06
N LYS A 327 19.43 -6.21 -0.97
CA LYS A 327 18.83 -5.67 0.26
C LYS A 327 19.73 -4.66 1.00
N SER A 328 20.66 -4.03 0.29
CA SER A 328 21.50 -2.96 0.84
C SER A 328 20.75 -1.64 0.97
N ASN A 329 19.70 -1.44 0.21
CA ASN A 329 18.85 -0.25 0.23
C ASN A 329 17.39 -0.62 0.45
N LEU A 330 16.74 0.19 1.26
CA LEU A 330 15.28 0.22 1.41
C LEU A 330 14.75 1.46 0.71
N PHE A 331 13.76 1.29 -0.15
CA PHE A 331 12.97 2.37 -0.74
C PHE A 331 11.65 2.47 0.00
N ILE A 332 11.25 3.68 0.36
CA ILE A 332 10.05 3.94 1.16
C ILE A 332 9.19 4.92 0.37
N THR A 333 7.94 4.55 0.12
CA THR A 333 6.91 5.46 -0.36
C THR A 333 6.24 6.13 0.84
N ALA A 334 6.11 7.47 0.78
CA ALA A 334 5.61 8.25 1.91
C ALA A 334 4.90 9.52 1.44
N ASP A 335 3.58 9.52 1.45
CA ASP A 335 2.74 10.62 0.96
C ASP A 335 3.22 11.11 -0.44
N ASP A 336 3.79 12.32 -0.48
CA ASP A 336 4.21 13.04 -1.67
C ASP A 336 5.67 12.79 -2.11
N ILE A 337 6.41 11.93 -1.39
CA ILE A 337 7.82 11.63 -1.65
C ILE A 337 8.13 10.14 -1.71
N VAL A 338 9.27 9.83 -2.33
CA VAL A 338 9.91 8.51 -2.26
C VAL A 338 11.31 8.68 -1.70
N ILE A 339 11.68 7.84 -0.74
CA ILE A 339 12.94 7.90 0.00
C ILE A 339 13.76 6.65 -0.30
N LYS A 340 15.07 6.84 -0.52
CA LYS A 340 16.08 5.78 -0.50
C LYS A 340 16.86 5.84 0.81
N LEU A 341 17.03 4.70 1.45
CA LEU A 341 17.74 4.55 2.71
C LEU A 341 18.75 3.41 2.61
N ALA A 342 20.04 3.69 2.76
CA ALA A 342 21.06 2.66 2.86
C ALA A 342 20.97 2.00 4.23
N LEU A 343 20.70 0.68 4.28
CA LEU A 343 20.55 -0.07 5.53
C LEU A 343 21.90 -0.28 6.23
N HIS A 344 22.89 -0.63 5.45
CA HIS A 344 24.30 -0.75 5.90
C HIS A 344 25.19 -0.05 4.88
N PRO A 345 25.60 1.21 5.12
CA PRO A 345 26.57 1.85 4.26
C PRO A 345 27.87 1.07 4.30
N LYS A 346 28.38 0.70 3.11
CA LYS A 346 29.66 0.02 2.94
C LYS A 346 30.79 0.97 3.25
#